data_4712d804f6fa23bbd8c8b64a629ce47f
#
_entry.id   4712d804f6fa23bbd8c8b64a629ce47f
#
_cell.length_a   1.000
_cell.length_b   1.000
_cell.length_c   1.000
_cell.angle_alpha   90.00
_cell.angle_beta   90.00
_cell.angle_gamma   90.00
#
_symmetry.space_group_name_H-M   'P 1'
#
loop_
_entity.id
_entity.type
_entity.pdbx_description
1 polymer ?
#
loop_
_entity_poly.entity_id
_entity_poly.type
_entity_poly.pdbx_seq_one_letter_code
_entity_poly.pdbx_strand_id
1 'polypeptide(L)'
;DVRPEGEVVNNELFKNAEGFEDAIYGVYSTLAGPSYYGRTMTYYFNDILSQYFFHDYPGDVTLKICNFGYKDAEVRPTIDQIWGGMYKCISYVNNILENLEGHDDSSLPLYNVYKAECLALRGFMHFDILRLFCENIVNNPSAQGIPYVDKYDLTVSPFLSAEAAYGRIIDDLKTAEGIMLKNGEYFDNADQQN
;
A
#
# COMPACT_ATOMS: atom_id res chain seq x y z
N ASP A 1 0.23 -23.62 27.61
CA ASP A 1 0.37 -23.05 26.25
C ASP A 1 0.26 -21.54 26.37
N VAL A 2 1.38 -20.85 26.36
CA VAL A 2 1.40 -19.38 26.33
C VAL A 2 1.38 -18.99 24.86
N ARG A 3 0.23 -18.53 24.36
CA ARG A 3 0.15 -17.95 23.00
C ARG A 3 0.84 -16.59 23.01
N PRO A 4 1.58 -16.23 21.95
CA PRO A 4 2.14 -14.90 21.81
C PRO A 4 1.04 -13.83 21.89
N GLU A 5 1.27 -12.72 22.57
CA GLU A 5 0.28 -11.65 22.75
C GLU A 5 -0.28 -11.15 21.39
N GLY A 6 0.54 -11.08 20.36
CA GLY A 6 0.11 -10.67 19.02
C GLY A 6 -0.90 -11.62 18.36
N GLU A 7 -0.79 -12.91 18.62
CA GLU A 7 -1.71 -13.93 18.09
C GLU A 7 -3.10 -13.87 18.77
N VAL A 8 -3.12 -13.54 20.06
CA VAL A 8 -4.37 -13.35 20.82
C VAL A 8 -5.10 -12.10 20.33
N VAL A 9 -4.37 -11.00 20.12
CA VAL A 9 -4.95 -9.74 19.62
C VAL A 9 -5.52 -9.92 18.20
N ASN A 10 -4.82 -10.64 17.34
CA ASN A 10 -5.28 -10.90 15.96
C ASN A 10 -6.58 -11.74 15.95
N ASN A 11 -6.62 -12.82 16.73
CA ASN A 11 -7.80 -13.69 16.85
C ASN A 11 -9.02 -12.97 17.45
N GLU A 12 -8.82 -11.97 18.30
CA GLU A 12 -9.93 -11.17 18.84
C GLU A 12 -10.41 -10.13 17.80
N LEU A 13 -9.51 -9.50 17.06
CA LEU A 13 -9.83 -8.47 16.07
C LEU A 13 -10.67 -9.03 14.92
N PHE A 14 -10.28 -10.17 14.35
CA PHE A 14 -10.92 -10.74 13.15
C PHE A 14 -12.04 -11.74 13.45
N LYS A 15 -12.75 -11.58 14.59
CA LYS A 15 -13.90 -12.44 14.96
C LYS A 15 -15.18 -12.15 14.17
N ASN A 16 -15.36 -10.94 13.70
CA ASN A 16 -16.58 -10.46 13.08
C ASN A 16 -16.29 -9.37 12.04
N ALA A 17 -17.33 -8.95 11.32
CA ALA A 17 -17.23 -7.91 10.29
C ALA A 17 -16.65 -6.59 10.81
N GLU A 18 -17.03 -6.15 11.99
CA GLU A 18 -16.56 -4.91 12.61
C GLU A 18 -15.03 -4.90 12.75
N GLY A 19 -14.42 -6.03 13.14
CA GLY A 19 -12.97 -6.14 13.25
C GLY A 19 -12.24 -6.04 11.90
N PHE A 20 -12.83 -6.57 10.83
CA PHE A 20 -12.29 -6.38 9.47
C PHE A 20 -12.42 -4.93 9.02
N GLU A 21 -13.54 -4.27 9.27
CA GLU A 21 -13.76 -2.86 8.96
C GLU A 21 -12.78 -1.96 9.72
N ASP A 22 -12.61 -2.18 11.01
CA ASP A 22 -11.65 -1.45 11.85
C ASP A 22 -10.21 -1.61 11.35
N ALA A 23 -9.82 -2.82 10.94
CA ALA A 23 -8.50 -3.07 10.40
C ALA A 23 -8.27 -2.34 9.07
N ILE A 24 -9.23 -2.37 8.15
CA ILE A 24 -9.17 -1.65 6.86
C ILE A 24 -9.14 -0.13 7.12
N TYR A 25 -10.00 0.37 8.00
CA TYR A 25 -10.01 1.78 8.40
C TYR A 25 -8.66 2.21 8.97
N GLY A 26 -8.01 1.36 9.77
CA GLY A 26 -6.68 1.59 10.30
C GLY A 26 -5.62 1.77 9.20
N VAL A 27 -5.71 1.02 8.11
CA VAL A 27 -4.84 1.18 6.93
C VAL A 27 -5.08 2.54 6.28
N TYR A 28 -6.33 2.89 5.98
CA TYR A 28 -6.66 4.19 5.39
C TYR A 28 -6.24 5.36 6.28
N SER A 29 -6.52 5.27 7.58
CA SER A 29 -6.11 6.30 8.56
C SER A 29 -4.59 6.50 8.57
N THR A 30 -3.82 5.43 8.47
CA THR A 30 -2.36 5.51 8.38
C THR A 30 -1.94 6.17 7.07
N LEU A 31 -2.49 5.75 5.94
CA LEU A 31 -2.17 6.30 4.61
C LEU A 31 -2.58 7.77 4.46
N ALA A 32 -3.67 8.20 5.12
CA ALA A 32 -4.09 9.60 5.15
C ALA A 32 -3.17 10.49 5.99
N GLY A 33 -2.23 9.93 6.74
CA GLY A 33 -1.26 10.67 7.54
C GLY A 33 -0.30 11.53 6.72
N PRO A 34 0.29 12.58 7.32
CA PRO A 34 1.13 13.56 6.61
C PRO A 34 2.43 12.97 6.06
N SER A 35 2.87 11.82 6.53
CA SER A 35 4.05 11.12 6.01
C SER A 35 3.78 10.40 4.68
N TYR A 36 2.51 10.22 4.32
CA TYR A 36 2.07 9.52 3.12
C TYR A 36 1.17 10.43 2.27
N TYR A 37 -0.05 9.98 1.95
CA TYR A 37 -0.95 10.70 1.04
C TYR A 37 -1.54 11.99 1.62
N GLY A 38 -1.52 12.17 2.95
CA GLY A 38 -1.96 13.43 3.57
C GLY A 38 -1.06 14.63 3.25
N ARG A 39 0.18 14.42 2.81
CA ARG A 39 1.10 15.50 2.37
C ARG A 39 2.26 14.98 1.53
N THR A 40 3.13 14.14 2.10
CA THR A 40 4.48 13.86 1.57
C THR A 40 4.43 13.21 0.19
N MET A 41 3.56 12.24 -0.03
CA MET A 41 3.44 11.52 -1.30
C MET A 41 2.47 12.18 -2.29
N THR A 42 1.87 13.32 -1.96
CA THR A 42 0.97 14.07 -2.83
C THR A 42 1.60 15.41 -3.22
N TYR A 43 1.43 16.43 -2.41
CA TYR A 43 1.78 17.82 -2.72
C TYR A 43 3.08 18.33 -2.06
N TYR A 44 3.97 17.43 -1.60
CA TYR A 44 5.29 17.80 -1.08
C TYR A 44 6.41 17.06 -1.80
N PHE A 45 6.83 15.88 -1.36
CA PHE A 45 8.01 15.18 -1.89
C PHE A 45 7.87 14.84 -3.37
N ASN A 46 6.74 14.28 -3.78
CA ASN A 46 6.48 13.92 -5.16
C ASN A 46 6.38 15.14 -6.08
N ASP A 47 5.72 16.22 -5.63
CA ASP A 47 5.60 17.44 -6.41
C ASP A 47 6.95 18.14 -6.59
N ILE A 48 7.78 18.13 -5.55
CA ILE A 48 9.16 18.66 -5.64
C ILE A 48 9.98 17.83 -6.64
N LEU A 49 9.90 16.49 -6.57
CA LEU A 49 10.61 15.61 -7.52
C LEU A 49 10.12 15.77 -8.96
N SER A 50 8.84 16.10 -9.16
CA SER A 50 8.29 16.38 -10.50
C SER A 50 8.78 17.68 -11.11
N GLN A 51 9.46 18.52 -10.30
CA GLN A 51 9.99 19.83 -10.69
C GLN A 51 8.91 20.81 -11.22
N TYR A 52 7.69 20.68 -10.74
CA TYR A 52 6.60 21.62 -11.05
C TYR A 52 6.86 23.01 -10.51
N PHE A 53 7.70 23.15 -9.47
CA PHE A 53 8.02 24.40 -8.80
C PHE A 53 9.52 24.65 -8.83
N PHE A 54 9.90 25.89 -9.09
CA PHE A 54 11.27 26.34 -8.95
C PHE A 54 11.51 26.73 -7.47
N HIS A 55 12.61 26.26 -6.89
CA HIS A 55 13.03 26.55 -5.54
C HIS A 55 14.53 26.81 -5.50
N ASP A 56 14.93 27.97 -4.99
CA ASP A 56 16.33 28.42 -5.01
C ASP A 56 16.88 28.88 -3.64
N TYR A 57 16.21 28.49 -2.55
CA TYR A 57 16.72 28.79 -1.20
C TYR A 57 17.93 27.90 -0.87
N PRO A 58 19.15 28.47 -0.81
CA PRO A 58 20.35 27.69 -0.50
C PRO A 58 20.27 27.06 0.89
N GLY A 59 20.62 25.77 0.98
CA GLY A 59 20.65 25.04 2.23
C GLY A 59 19.30 24.50 2.74
N ASP A 60 18.21 24.78 2.04
CA ASP A 60 16.91 24.19 2.36
C ASP A 60 16.84 22.72 1.86
N VAL A 61 16.23 21.84 2.66
CA VAL A 61 15.98 20.44 2.31
C VAL A 61 15.19 20.31 1.00
N THR A 62 14.29 21.26 0.73
CA THR A 62 13.50 21.29 -0.51
C THR A 62 14.41 21.42 -1.74
N LEU A 63 15.44 22.27 -1.70
CA LEU A 63 16.41 22.37 -2.80
C LEU A 63 17.21 21.07 -2.99
N LYS A 64 17.52 20.37 -1.88
CA LYS A 64 18.18 19.06 -1.95
C LYS A 64 17.31 18.02 -2.61
N ILE A 65 16.00 18.00 -2.33
CA ILE A 65 15.02 17.14 -2.99
C ILE A 65 14.92 17.51 -4.47
N CYS A 66 14.78 18.79 -4.82
CA CYS A 66 14.76 19.29 -6.20
C CYS A 66 15.98 18.82 -7.02
N ASN A 67 17.13 18.75 -6.38
CA ASN A 67 18.39 18.30 -7.01
C ASN A 67 18.59 16.78 -6.90
N PHE A 68 17.56 16.02 -6.57
CA PHE A 68 17.60 14.56 -6.43
C PHE A 68 18.65 14.07 -5.43
N GLY A 69 18.85 14.82 -4.35
CA GLY A 69 19.83 14.56 -3.29
C GLY A 69 19.47 13.37 -2.39
N TYR A 70 19.14 12.21 -2.95
CA TYR A 70 18.64 11.04 -2.24
C TYR A 70 19.57 10.49 -1.15
N LYS A 71 20.85 10.79 -1.23
CA LYS A 71 21.86 10.38 -0.22
C LYS A 71 22.09 11.41 0.87
N ASP A 72 21.48 12.60 0.76
CA ASP A 72 21.62 13.64 1.75
C ASP A 72 20.97 13.23 3.07
N ALA A 73 21.66 13.51 4.18
CA ALA A 73 21.22 13.12 5.52
C ALA A 73 19.87 13.73 5.94
N GLU A 74 19.48 14.86 5.35
CA GLU A 74 18.19 15.50 5.62
C GLU A 74 17.06 15.00 4.71
N VAL A 75 17.38 14.45 3.54
CA VAL A 75 16.40 13.87 2.60
C VAL A 75 16.13 12.40 2.92
N ARG A 76 17.16 11.65 3.29
CA ARG A 76 17.10 10.21 3.53
C ARG A 76 15.99 9.77 4.49
N PRO A 77 15.72 10.44 5.63
CA PRO A 77 14.65 10.05 6.54
C PRO A 77 13.26 10.05 5.88
N THR A 78 12.98 10.98 4.96
CA THR A 78 11.71 11.00 4.21
C THR A 78 11.58 9.79 3.30
N ILE A 79 12.66 9.44 2.60
CA ILE A 79 12.71 8.27 1.71
C ILE A 79 12.50 6.97 2.51
N ASP A 80 13.22 6.81 3.62
CA ASP A 80 13.13 5.64 4.48
C ASP A 80 11.73 5.53 5.14
N GLN A 81 11.11 6.65 5.49
CA GLN A 81 9.74 6.70 6.01
C GLN A 81 8.71 6.26 4.97
N ILE A 82 8.84 6.71 3.72
CA ILE A 82 7.94 6.28 2.63
C ILE A 82 8.11 4.78 2.41
N TRP A 83 9.32 4.30 2.20
CA TRP A 83 9.60 2.89 1.94
C TRP A 83 9.09 2.00 3.07
N GLY A 84 9.60 2.21 4.28
CA GLY A 84 9.27 1.36 5.43
C GLY A 84 7.80 1.43 5.83
N GLY A 85 7.20 2.61 5.76
CA GLY A 85 5.81 2.79 6.15
C GLY A 85 4.82 2.23 5.14
N MET A 86 5.09 2.34 3.84
CA MET A 86 4.26 1.73 2.80
C MET A 86 4.28 0.19 2.93
N TYR A 87 5.45 -0.42 3.13
CA TYR A 87 5.54 -1.86 3.37
C TYR A 87 4.87 -2.29 4.68
N LYS A 88 4.89 -1.45 5.71
CA LYS A 88 4.14 -1.69 6.93
C LYS A 88 2.62 -1.71 6.68
N CYS A 89 2.10 -0.79 5.87
CA CYS A 89 0.70 -0.80 5.48
C CYS A 89 0.34 -2.02 4.62
N ILE A 90 1.24 -2.43 3.70
CA ILE A 90 1.09 -3.67 2.92
C ILE A 90 1.03 -4.88 3.85
N SER A 91 1.87 -4.94 4.88
CA SER A 91 1.82 -6.01 5.88
C SER A 91 0.47 -6.06 6.61
N TYR A 92 -0.11 -4.92 6.96
CA TYR A 92 -1.45 -4.88 7.56
C TYR A 92 -2.53 -5.40 6.61
N VAL A 93 -2.47 -5.01 5.34
CA VAL A 93 -3.39 -5.53 4.30
C VAL A 93 -3.24 -7.03 4.12
N ASN A 94 -2.02 -7.55 4.11
CA ASN A 94 -1.78 -9.00 4.02
C ASN A 94 -2.34 -9.74 5.24
N ASN A 95 -2.21 -9.17 6.45
CA ASN A 95 -2.82 -9.73 7.65
C ASN A 95 -4.34 -9.84 7.52
N ILE A 96 -4.99 -8.80 6.98
CA ILE A 96 -6.44 -8.82 6.73
C ILE A 96 -6.78 -9.93 5.72
N LEU A 97 -6.04 -9.99 4.59
CA LEU A 97 -6.26 -11.00 3.54
C LEU A 97 -6.09 -12.44 4.06
N GLU A 98 -5.09 -12.70 4.89
CA GLU A 98 -4.90 -14.02 5.50
C GLU A 98 -6.04 -14.39 6.45
N ASN A 99 -6.55 -13.43 7.24
CA ASN A 99 -7.69 -13.67 8.12
C ASN A 99 -9.03 -13.78 7.36
N LEU A 100 -9.09 -13.33 6.10
CA LEU A 100 -10.22 -13.60 5.21
C LEU A 100 -10.20 -15.02 4.64
N GLU A 101 -9.06 -15.73 4.68
CA GLU A 101 -8.99 -17.10 4.19
C GLU A 101 -9.90 -18.02 5.01
N GLY A 102 -10.70 -18.82 4.31
CA GLY A 102 -11.69 -19.70 4.93
C GLY A 102 -13.06 -19.06 5.19
N HIS A 103 -13.22 -17.76 4.92
CA HIS A 103 -14.50 -17.08 4.89
C HIS A 103 -15.08 -17.01 3.48
N ASP A 104 -16.39 -16.77 3.42
CA ASP A 104 -17.18 -16.47 2.22
C ASP A 104 -18.34 -15.54 2.59
N ASP A 105 -19.15 -15.13 1.63
CA ASP A 105 -20.29 -14.23 1.88
C ASP A 105 -21.34 -14.82 2.82
N SER A 106 -21.37 -16.15 3.03
CA SER A 106 -22.28 -16.79 3.97
C SER A 106 -21.80 -16.74 5.40
N SER A 107 -20.49 -16.71 5.60
CA SER A 107 -19.85 -16.70 6.93
C SER A 107 -19.46 -15.29 7.38
N LEU A 108 -19.17 -14.40 6.43
CA LEU A 108 -18.76 -13.04 6.70
C LEU A 108 -19.46 -12.07 5.71
N PRO A 109 -20.45 -11.28 6.18
CA PRO A 109 -21.07 -10.24 5.36
C PRO A 109 -20.00 -9.31 4.78
N LEU A 110 -20.15 -8.91 3.53
CA LEU A 110 -19.19 -8.06 2.81
C LEU A 110 -17.80 -8.67 2.57
N TYR A 111 -17.65 -10.01 2.72
CA TYR A 111 -16.38 -10.72 2.45
C TYR A 111 -15.75 -10.30 1.13
N ASN A 112 -16.51 -10.27 0.04
CA ASN A 112 -16.03 -9.89 -1.28
C ASN A 112 -15.60 -8.43 -1.35
N VAL A 113 -16.29 -7.54 -0.61
CA VAL A 113 -15.91 -6.11 -0.53
C VAL A 113 -14.57 -5.96 0.15
N TYR A 114 -14.40 -6.54 1.34
CA TYR A 114 -13.14 -6.49 2.08
C TYR A 114 -11.98 -7.06 1.28
N LYS A 115 -12.21 -8.19 0.63
CA LYS A 115 -11.18 -8.85 -0.21
C LYS A 115 -10.77 -7.98 -1.39
N ALA A 116 -11.73 -7.44 -2.13
CA ALA A 116 -11.45 -6.59 -3.27
C ALA A 116 -10.72 -5.30 -2.86
N GLU A 117 -11.16 -4.68 -1.77
CA GLU A 117 -10.56 -3.45 -1.25
C GLU A 117 -9.10 -3.69 -0.80
N CYS A 118 -8.84 -4.77 -0.07
CA CYS A 118 -7.48 -5.13 0.35
C CYS A 118 -6.56 -5.44 -0.83
N LEU A 119 -7.04 -6.17 -1.85
CA LEU A 119 -6.26 -6.44 -3.06
C LEU A 119 -5.96 -5.15 -3.83
N ALA A 120 -6.95 -4.26 -3.96
CA ALA A 120 -6.77 -2.96 -4.61
C ALA A 120 -5.75 -2.09 -3.85
N LEU A 121 -5.86 -2.01 -2.53
CA LEU A 121 -4.89 -1.29 -1.69
C LEU A 121 -3.48 -1.86 -1.81
N ARG A 122 -3.32 -3.20 -1.82
CA ARG A 122 -2.02 -3.85 -1.96
C ARG A 122 -1.39 -3.55 -3.32
N GLY A 123 -2.14 -3.69 -4.38
CA GLY A 123 -1.69 -3.34 -5.74
C GLY A 123 -1.33 -1.86 -5.85
N PHE A 124 -2.17 -0.97 -5.36
CA PHE A 124 -1.95 0.47 -5.37
C PHE A 124 -0.68 0.88 -4.61
N MET A 125 -0.48 0.36 -3.39
CA MET A 125 0.71 0.68 -2.60
C MET A 125 1.99 0.17 -3.25
N HIS A 126 2.00 -1.06 -3.77
CA HIS A 126 3.15 -1.58 -4.50
C HIS A 126 3.43 -0.78 -5.77
N PHE A 127 2.40 -0.34 -6.48
CA PHE A 127 2.58 0.52 -7.65
C PHE A 127 3.25 1.85 -7.30
N ASP A 128 2.83 2.50 -6.22
CA ASP A 128 3.44 3.74 -5.77
C ASP A 128 4.91 3.57 -5.34
N ILE A 129 5.24 2.46 -4.65
CA ILE A 129 6.63 2.14 -4.33
C ILE A 129 7.41 1.91 -5.63
N LEU A 130 6.87 1.13 -6.57
CA LEU A 130 7.54 0.81 -7.83
C LEU A 130 7.86 2.07 -8.63
N ARG A 131 6.89 2.96 -8.84
CA ARG A 131 7.09 4.20 -9.62
C ARG A 131 8.03 5.20 -8.96
N LEU A 132 8.18 5.17 -7.62
CA LEU A 132 9.08 6.06 -6.88
C LEU A 132 10.52 5.55 -6.82
N PHE A 133 10.71 4.24 -6.77
CA PHE A 133 12.00 3.63 -6.44
C PHE A 133 12.65 2.86 -7.59
N CYS A 134 11.95 2.70 -8.71
CA CYS A 134 12.44 1.93 -9.83
C CYS A 134 12.59 2.76 -11.10
N GLU A 135 13.45 2.28 -12.00
CA GLU A 135 13.53 2.81 -13.35
C GLU A 135 12.23 2.56 -14.11
N ASN A 136 11.88 3.46 -15.03
CA ASN A 136 10.68 3.31 -15.83
C ASN A 136 10.74 2.03 -16.67
N ILE A 137 9.71 1.19 -16.53
CA ILE A 137 9.59 -0.10 -17.22
C ILE A 137 9.68 0.02 -18.74
N VAL A 138 9.21 1.12 -19.34
CA VAL A 138 9.29 1.35 -20.79
C VAL A 138 10.73 1.44 -21.25
N ASN A 139 11.61 2.01 -20.42
CA ASN A 139 13.01 2.16 -20.74
C ASN A 139 13.82 0.88 -20.45
N ASN A 140 13.47 0.18 -19.35
CA ASN A 140 14.20 -1.01 -18.92
C ASN A 140 13.29 -1.98 -18.15
N PRO A 141 12.58 -2.89 -18.84
CA PRO A 141 11.68 -3.87 -18.19
C PRO A 141 12.41 -4.81 -17.22
N SER A 142 13.68 -5.10 -17.48
CA SER A 142 14.51 -5.98 -16.65
C SER A 142 15.23 -5.26 -15.51
N ALA A 143 15.07 -3.94 -15.36
CA ALA A 143 15.61 -3.21 -14.23
C ALA A 143 15.20 -3.85 -12.90
N GLN A 144 16.00 -3.67 -11.87
CA GLN A 144 15.62 -4.08 -10.54
C GLN A 144 14.36 -3.32 -10.10
N GLY A 145 13.30 -4.06 -9.85
CA GLY A 145 12.03 -3.57 -9.33
C GLY A 145 12.02 -3.54 -7.81
N ILE A 146 10.93 -3.99 -7.23
CA ILE A 146 10.69 -4.01 -5.79
C ILE A 146 10.39 -5.43 -5.30
N PRO A 147 10.51 -5.72 -3.99
CA PRO A 147 9.89 -6.89 -3.40
C PRO A 147 8.36 -6.78 -3.51
N TYR A 148 7.70 -7.82 -4.02
CA TYR A 148 6.25 -7.92 -3.96
C TYR A 148 5.86 -8.77 -2.74
N VAL A 149 5.32 -8.12 -1.71
CA VAL A 149 5.00 -8.76 -0.43
C VAL A 149 3.51 -9.11 -0.40
N ASP A 150 3.19 -10.40 -0.44
CA ASP A 150 1.83 -10.93 -0.49
C ASP A 150 1.47 -11.84 0.70
N LYS A 151 2.34 -11.89 1.71
CA LYS A 151 2.15 -12.67 2.93
C LYS A 151 2.38 -11.83 4.17
N TYR A 152 1.70 -12.20 5.24
CA TYR A 152 1.91 -11.64 6.57
C TYR A 152 2.86 -12.53 7.36
N ASP A 153 4.14 -12.48 7.05
CA ASP A 153 5.19 -13.21 7.76
C ASP A 153 6.50 -12.39 7.83
N LEU A 154 7.52 -12.96 8.44
CA LEU A 154 8.85 -12.35 8.55
C LEU A 154 9.80 -12.79 7.41
N THR A 155 9.28 -13.47 6.40
CA THR A 155 10.08 -13.94 5.27
C THR A 155 10.49 -12.76 4.39
N VAL A 156 11.76 -12.66 4.09
CA VAL A 156 12.27 -11.62 3.19
C VAL A 156 11.87 -11.94 1.75
N SER A 157 10.99 -11.13 1.19
CA SER A 157 10.63 -11.24 -0.23
C SER A 157 11.78 -10.76 -1.12
N PRO A 158 12.11 -11.50 -2.19
CA PRO A 158 13.17 -11.09 -3.11
C PRO A 158 12.77 -9.86 -3.94
N PHE A 159 13.74 -9.09 -4.36
CA PHE A 159 13.52 -8.07 -5.39
C PHE A 159 13.16 -8.75 -6.71
N LEU A 160 12.07 -8.31 -7.31
CA LEU A 160 11.65 -8.72 -8.65
C LEU A 160 12.26 -7.81 -9.71
N SER A 161 12.16 -8.19 -11.00
CA SER A 161 12.33 -7.21 -12.07
C SER A 161 11.16 -6.22 -12.08
N ALA A 162 11.35 -5.05 -12.70
CA ALA A 162 10.28 -4.07 -12.85
C ALA A 162 9.05 -4.68 -13.55
N GLU A 163 9.25 -5.43 -14.64
CA GLU A 163 8.18 -6.11 -15.36
C GLU A 163 7.44 -7.14 -14.49
N ALA A 164 8.17 -7.96 -13.74
CA ALA A 164 7.56 -8.95 -12.86
C ALA A 164 6.76 -8.31 -11.71
N ALA A 165 7.26 -7.21 -11.13
CA ALA A 165 6.54 -6.46 -10.12
C ALA A 165 5.26 -5.82 -10.69
N TYR A 166 5.31 -5.23 -11.90
CA TYR A 166 4.11 -4.74 -12.60
C TYR A 166 3.09 -5.84 -12.83
N GLY A 167 3.54 -7.05 -13.24
CA GLY A 167 2.66 -8.20 -13.43
C GLY A 167 1.84 -8.50 -12.17
N ARG A 168 2.51 -8.59 -11.02
CA ARG A 168 1.87 -8.84 -9.72
C ARG A 168 0.90 -7.74 -9.30
N ILE A 169 1.27 -6.46 -9.52
CA ILE A 169 0.41 -5.31 -9.26
C ILE A 169 -0.87 -5.39 -10.11
N ILE A 170 -0.73 -5.65 -11.40
CA ILE A 170 -1.86 -5.75 -12.33
C ILE A 170 -2.76 -6.93 -11.96
N ASP A 171 -2.20 -8.05 -11.53
CA ASP A 171 -2.97 -9.24 -11.11
C ASP A 171 -3.85 -8.92 -9.89
N ASP A 172 -3.31 -8.23 -8.88
CA ASP A 172 -4.10 -7.80 -7.72
C ASP A 172 -5.22 -6.84 -8.13
N LEU A 173 -4.91 -5.81 -8.92
CA LEU A 173 -5.89 -4.81 -9.35
C LEU A 173 -7.00 -5.44 -10.23
N LYS A 174 -6.66 -6.32 -11.16
CA LYS A 174 -7.64 -7.03 -12.00
C LYS A 174 -8.48 -8.01 -11.19
N THR A 175 -7.89 -8.66 -10.19
CA THR A 175 -8.64 -9.55 -9.30
C THR A 175 -9.64 -8.75 -8.47
N ALA A 176 -9.22 -7.61 -7.92
CA ALA A 176 -10.10 -6.69 -7.20
C ALA A 176 -11.25 -6.20 -8.09
N GLU A 177 -10.94 -5.70 -9.29
CA GLU A 177 -11.93 -5.27 -10.29
C GLU A 177 -12.93 -6.38 -10.62
N GLY A 178 -12.44 -7.60 -10.87
CA GLY A 178 -13.30 -8.73 -11.19
C GLY A 178 -14.25 -9.12 -10.05
N ILE A 179 -13.83 -8.97 -8.79
CA ILE A 179 -14.70 -9.16 -7.63
C ILE A 179 -15.73 -8.04 -7.55
N MET A 180 -15.32 -6.78 -7.70
CA MET A 180 -16.20 -5.61 -7.65
C MET A 180 -17.29 -5.68 -8.72
N LEU A 181 -16.93 -6.00 -9.97
CA LEU A 181 -17.90 -6.12 -11.07
C LEU A 181 -18.93 -7.24 -10.85
N LYS A 182 -18.56 -8.32 -10.18
CA LYS A 182 -19.50 -9.42 -9.85
C LYS A 182 -20.44 -9.07 -8.69
N ASN A 183 -20.05 -8.11 -7.86
CA ASN A 183 -20.77 -7.71 -6.67
C ASN A 183 -21.22 -6.25 -6.75
N GLY A 184 -21.56 -5.76 -7.94
CA GLY A 184 -21.89 -4.35 -8.24
C GLY A 184 -22.97 -3.76 -7.34
N GLU A 185 -23.92 -4.57 -6.87
CA GLU A 185 -24.99 -4.14 -5.96
C GLU A 185 -24.45 -3.50 -4.66
N TYR A 186 -23.29 -3.96 -4.18
CA TYR A 186 -22.67 -3.40 -2.97
C TYR A 186 -21.95 -2.08 -3.24
N PHE A 187 -21.40 -1.90 -4.43
CA PHE A 187 -20.61 -0.71 -4.78
C PHE A 187 -21.50 0.41 -5.34
N ASP A 188 -22.59 0.07 -6.05
CA ASP A 188 -23.54 1.04 -6.57
C ASP A 188 -24.37 1.73 -5.47
N ASN A 189 -24.52 1.09 -4.31
CA ASN A 189 -25.28 1.66 -3.18
C ASN A 189 -24.44 2.56 -2.25
N ALA A 190 -23.11 2.59 -2.38
CA ALA A 190 -22.25 3.45 -1.56
C ALA A 190 -22.50 4.94 -1.80
N ASP A 191 -22.93 5.33 -3.01
CA ASP A 191 -23.30 6.71 -3.34
C ASP A 191 -24.65 7.18 -2.76
N GLN A 192 -25.46 6.26 -2.22
CA GLN A 192 -26.79 6.59 -1.64
C GLN A 192 -26.78 6.76 -0.12
N GLN A 193 -25.64 6.53 0.55
CA GLN A 193 -25.52 6.61 2.02
C GLN A 193 -24.75 7.84 2.53
N ASN A 194 -24.37 8.78 1.65
CA ASN A 194 -23.74 10.05 2.02
C ASN A 194 -24.67 11.25 1.88
#